data_f0d6d51f32f3629b32943e788ae90c61
#
_entry.id   f0d6d51f32f3629b32943e788ae90c61
#
_cell.length_a   1.000
_cell.length_b   1.000
_cell.length_c   1.000
_cell.angle_alpha   90.00
_cell.angle_beta   90.00
_cell.angle_gamma   90.00
#
_symmetry.space_group_name_H-M   'P 1'
#
loop_
_entity.id
_entity.type
_entity.pdbx_description
1 polymer ?
#
loop_
_entity_poly.entity_id
_entity_poly.type
_entity_poly.pdbx_seq_one_letter_code
_entity_poly.pdbx_strand_id
1 'polypeptide(L)'
;MKKSISLLLLSLLMITPSCQKPKEAANEYNIVPKPNQIIPREGRFELSNKVRLVVPPDAPEVKDIADSLAGRLKLTAGITLKEADSADGKQAICFVMEKGMPKEGYKLSVTSNLITVTASQPNGFFYGVQTLFQLLPTAIYGKQLDKKVDWSVPAVEIEDAP
;
A
#
# COMPACT_ATOMS: atom_id res chain seq x y z
N MET A 1 -15.32 9.92 -77.31
CA MET A 1 -14.23 9.48 -76.44
C MET A 1 -14.23 10.38 -75.19
N LYS A 2 -14.86 9.96 -74.09
CA LYS A 2 -14.99 10.73 -72.85
C LYS A 2 -14.09 10.05 -71.83
N LYS A 3 -13.03 10.76 -71.37
CA LYS A 3 -12.11 10.32 -70.34
C LYS A 3 -12.70 10.71 -68.98
N SER A 4 -13.12 9.72 -68.18
CA SER A 4 -13.54 9.91 -66.79
C SER A 4 -12.29 9.95 -65.89
N ILE A 5 -12.08 11.06 -65.24
CA ILE A 5 -11.03 11.23 -64.21
C ILE A 5 -11.67 10.85 -62.89
N SER A 6 -11.26 9.69 -62.33
CA SER A 6 -11.62 9.23 -61.00
C SER A 6 -10.79 9.94 -59.96
N LEU A 7 -11.42 10.79 -59.13
CA LEU A 7 -10.77 11.53 -58.06
C LEU A 7 -10.73 10.66 -56.82
N LEU A 8 -9.56 10.11 -56.51
CA LEU A 8 -9.33 9.32 -55.30
C LEU A 8 -9.12 10.28 -54.12
N LEU A 9 -10.13 10.45 -53.28
CA LEU A 9 -10.04 11.19 -52.02
C LEU A 9 -9.28 10.34 -51.00
N LEU A 10 -8.03 10.63 -50.77
CA LEU A 10 -7.20 10.03 -49.71
C LEU A 10 -7.50 10.75 -48.38
N SER A 11 -8.39 10.18 -47.56
CA SER A 11 -8.68 10.70 -46.20
C SER A 11 -7.52 10.35 -45.28
N LEU A 12 -6.68 11.35 -44.99
CA LEU A 12 -5.62 11.29 -44.00
C LEU A 12 -6.22 11.30 -42.59
N LEU A 13 -6.30 10.13 -41.95
CA LEU A 13 -6.77 9.98 -40.57
C LEU A 13 -5.71 10.55 -39.61
N MET A 14 -5.91 11.77 -39.13
CA MET A 14 -5.08 12.39 -38.10
C MET A 14 -5.29 11.65 -36.75
N ILE A 15 -4.39 10.73 -36.44
CA ILE A 15 -4.29 10.15 -35.10
C ILE A 15 -3.66 11.19 -34.18
N THR A 16 -4.47 11.93 -33.42
CA THR A 16 -3.98 12.80 -32.36
C THR A 16 -3.57 11.92 -31.17
N PRO A 17 -2.31 11.95 -30.71
CA PRO A 17 -1.98 11.29 -29.45
C PRO A 17 -2.72 12.02 -28.32
N SER A 18 -3.70 11.36 -27.75
CA SER A 18 -4.36 11.82 -26.52
C SER A 18 -3.34 11.75 -25.39
N CYS A 19 -2.75 12.88 -25.07
CA CYS A 19 -1.91 13.03 -23.89
C CYS A 19 -2.86 13.01 -22.68
N GLN A 20 -3.18 11.82 -22.16
CA GLN A 20 -3.87 11.69 -20.88
C GLN A 20 -2.91 12.24 -19.83
N LYS A 21 -3.25 13.41 -19.27
CA LYS A 21 -2.60 13.90 -18.05
C LYS A 21 -2.69 12.80 -17.00
N PRO A 22 -1.59 12.50 -16.26
CA PRO A 22 -1.66 11.61 -15.12
C PRO A 22 -2.75 12.13 -14.19
N LYS A 23 -3.73 11.30 -13.86
CA LYS A 23 -4.76 11.62 -12.87
C LYS A 23 -4.01 11.92 -11.58
N GLU A 24 -4.09 13.14 -11.10
CA GLU A 24 -3.44 13.56 -9.87
C GLU A 24 -3.83 12.59 -8.75
N ALA A 25 -2.85 11.83 -8.29
CA ALA A 25 -2.94 10.95 -7.11
C ALA A 25 -3.03 11.75 -5.79
N ALA A 26 -3.37 13.03 -5.86
CA ALA A 26 -3.24 14.02 -4.77
C ALA A 26 -4.16 13.77 -3.57
N ASN A 27 -5.12 12.84 -3.63
CA ASN A 27 -6.08 12.59 -2.54
C ASN A 27 -6.00 11.20 -1.90
N GLU A 28 -5.10 10.32 -2.34
CA GLU A 28 -5.04 8.95 -1.84
C GLU A 28 -4.21 8.82 -0.55
N TYR A 29 -3.38 9.82 -0.23
CA TYR A 29 -2.44 9.81 0.90
C TYR A 29 -2.72 10.94 1.90
N ASN A 30 -3.96 11.00 2.42
CA ASN A 30 -4.35 11.96 3.46
C ASN A 30 -3.90 11.48 4.85
N ILE A 31 -2.59 11.50 5.10
CA ILE A 31 -1.98 11.06 6.36
C ILE A 31 -1.82 12.28 7.28
N VAL A 32 -2.26 12.15 8.53
CA VAL A 32 -2.19 13.21 9.55
C VAL A 32 -1.55 12.65 10.83
N PRO A 33 -0.49 13.27 11.33
CA PRO A 33 0.28 14.37 10.74
C PRO A 33 0.90 13.96 9.41
N LYS A 34 1.25 14.94 8.56
CA LYS A 34 1.87 14.65 7.26
C LYS A 34 3.29 14.14 7.48
N PRO A 35 3.64 12.94 6.98
CA PRO A 35 4.99 12.40 7.08
C PRO A 35 6.04 13.28 6.37
N ASN A 36 7.29 13.19 6.81
CA ASN A 36 8.43 13.91 6.23
C ASN A 36 8.59 13.62 4.73
N GLN A 37 8.38 12.37 4.32
CA GLN A 37 8.45 11.96 2.93
C GLN A 37 7.31 11.02 2.56
N ILE A 38 6.67 11.28 1.42
CA ILE A 38 5.68 10.41 0.77
C ILE A 38 6.03 10.34 -0.71
N ILE A 39 6.31 9.14 -1.22
CA ILE A 39 6.60 8.89 -2.64
C ILE A 39 5.55 7.91 -3.17
N PRO A 40 4.53 8.38 -3.91
CA PRO A 40 3.56 7.51 -4.57
C PRO A 40 4.22 6.51 -5.50
N ARG A 41 3.66 5.29 -5.56
CA ARG A 41 4.07 4.23 -6.47
C ARG A 41 2.86 3.71 -7.23
N GLU A 42 3.08 3.05 -8.35
CA GLU A 42 2.00 2.42 -9.10
C GLU A 42 1.59 1.08 -8.50
N GLY A 43 0.28 0.82 -8.49
CA GLY A 43 -0.31 -0.43 -8.02
C GLY A 43 -0.89 -0.35 -6.61
N ARG A 44 -1.38 -1.50 -6.14
CA ARG A 44 -2.01 -1.67 -4.82
C ARG A 44 -1.63 -3.01 -4.23
N PHE A 45 -1.62 -3.11 -2.94
CA PHE A 45 -1.50 -4.37 -2.19
C PHE A 45 -2.91 -4.86 -1.82
N GLU A 46 -3.30 -6.02 -2.34
CA GLU A 46 -4.60 -6.63 -2.05
C GLU A 46 -4.52 -7.48 -0.77
N LEU A 47 -5.36 -7.15 0.20
CA LEU A 47 -5.43 -7.89 1.46
C LEU A 47 -6.33 -9.13 1.32
N SER A 48 -5.84 -10.27 1.78
CA SER A 48 -6.57 -11.54 1.75
C SER A 48 -6.08 -12.52 2.82
N ASN A 49 -6.81 -13.62 3.03
CA ASN A 49 -6.37 -14.72 3.92
C ASN A 49 -5.11 -15.47 3.44
N LYS A 50 -4.53 -15.09 2.28
CA LYS A 50 -3.28 -15.66 1.77
C LYS A 50 -2.06 -14.86 2.23
N VAL A 51 -2.27 -13.63 2.72
CA VAL A 51 -1.19 -12.73 3.16
C VAL A 51 -0.53 -13.30 4.41
N ARG A 52 0.80 -13.33 4.37
CA ARG A 52 1.63 -13.74 5.51
C ARG A 52 1.91 -12.55 6.42
N LEU A 53 2.08 -12.82 7.71
CA LEU A 53 2.58 -11.88 8.69
C LEU A 53 3.96 -12.36 9.15
N VAL A 54 4.97 -11.56 8.90
CA VAL A 54 6.37 -11.86 9.24
C VAL A 54 6.84 -10.86 10.28
N VAL A 55 7.21 -11.35 11.45
CA VAL A 55 7.66 -10.53 12.58
C VAL A 55 9.01 -11.07 13.07
N PRO A 56 9.96 -10.22 13.48
CA PRO A 56 11.21 -10.67 14.05
C PRO A 56 10.99 -11.58 15.28
N PRO A 57 11.65 -12.73 15.38
CA PRO A 57 11.37 -13.73 16.43
C PRO A 57 11.65 -13.24 17.84
N ASP A 58 12.66 -12.39 18.02
CA ASP A 58 13.14 -11.93 19.35
C ASP A 58 12.63 -10.50 19.68
N ALA A 59 11.44 -10.13 19.20
CA ALA A 59 10.87 -8.80 19.39
C ALA A 59 9.41 -8.85 19.87
N PRO A 60 9.14 -9.21 21.14
CA PRO A 60 7.78 -9.39 21.63
C PRO A 60 6.92 -8.13 21.53
N GLU A 61 7.47 -6.94 21.79
CA GLU A 61 6.75 -5.68 21.66
C GLU A 61 6.35 -5.36 20.21
N VAL A 62 7.18 -5.77 19.25
CA VAL A 62 6.86 -5.64 17.80
C VAL A 62 5.78 -6.64 17.42
N LYS A 63 5.79 -7.85 18.03
CA LYS A 63 4.75 -8.82 17.83
C LYS A 63 3.39 -8.29 18.31
N ASP A 64 3.31 -7.66 19.48
CA ASP A 64 2.07 -7.08 20.01
C ASP A 64 1.50 -6.01 19.05
N ILE A 65 2.37 -5.20 18.46
CA ILE A 65 1.97 -4.20 17.45
C ILE A 65 1.43 -4.89 16.18
N ALA A 66 2.10 -5.92 15.70
CA ALA A 66 1.69 -6.69 14.54
C ALA A 66 0.36 -7.44 14.80
N ASP A 67 0.17 -7.98 15.99
CA ASP A 67 -1.06 -8.65 16.41
C ASP A 67 -2.24 -7.67 16.50
N SER A 68 -1.99 -6.41 16.91
CA SER A 68 -2.98 -5.35 16.86
C SER A 68 -3.49 -5.06 15.43
N LEU A 69 -2.57 -5.00 14.46
CA LEU A 69 -2.92 -4.87 13.04
C LEU A 69 -3.74 -6.09 12.56
N ALA A 70 -3.26 -7.30 12.85
CA ALA A 70 -3.94 -8.53 12.47
C ALA A 70 -5.34 -8.63 13.09
N GLY A 71 -5.48 -8.26 14.36
CA GLY A 71 -6.75 -8.22 15.08
C GLY A 71 -7.75 -7.25 14.45
N ARG A 72 -7.28 -6.07 14.03
CA ARG A 72 -8.12 -5.10 13.30
C ARG A 72 -8.61 -5.64 11.98
N LEU A 73 -7.72 -6.18 11.16
CA LEU A 73 -8.07 -6.78 9.86
C LEU A 73 -9.05 -7.95 10.03
N LYS A 74 -8.85 -8.79 11.05
CA LYS A 74 -9.79 -9.87 11.36
C LYS A 74 -11.17 -9.36 11.74
N LEU A 75 -11.24 -8.31 12.59
CA LEU A 75 -12.50 -7.75 13.08
C LEU A 75 -13.29 -7.06 11.95
N THR A 76 -12.64 -6.23 11.15
CA THR A 76 -13.32 -5.34 10.21
C THR A 76 -13.40 -5.88 8.80
N ALA A 77 -12.37 -6.61 8.36
CA ALA A 77 -12.26 -7.19 7.02
C ALA A 77 -12.59 -8.70 6.98
N GLY A 78 -12.58 -9.38 8.12
CA GLY A 78 -12.66 -10.85 8.17
C GLY A 78 -11.40 -11.54 7.66
N ILE A 79 -10.29 -10.81 7.55
CA ILE A 79 -9.02 -11.30 7.03
C ILE A 79 -8.16 -11.80 8.18
N THR A 80 -7.77 -13.07 8.12
CA THR A 80 -6.84 -13.68 9.08
C THR A 80 -5.47 -13.82 8.42
N LEU A 81 -4.50 -13.05 8.90
CA LEU A 81 -3.12 -13.15 8.44
C LEU A 81 -2.49 -14.46 8.93
N LYS A 82 -1.61 -15.06 8.12
CA LYS A 82 -0.88 -16.29 8.46
C LYS A 82 0.51 -15.94 8.96
N GLU A 83 0.80 -16.23 10.21
CA GLU A 83 2.17 -16.12 10.74
C GLU A 83 3.13 -16.99 9.93
N ALA A 84 4.32 -16.46 9.65
CA ALA A 84 5.37 -17.14 8.90
C ALA A 84 6.75 -16.55 9.26
N ASP A 85 7.79 -17.36 9.10
CA ASP A 85 9.17 -16.93 9.34
C ASP A 85 9.71 -16.05 8.20
N SER A 86 9.13 -16.18 7.00
CA SER A 86 9.51 -15.41 5.81
C SER A 86 8.37 -15.23 4.82
N ALA A 87 8.50 -14.28 3.91
CA ALA A 87 7.55 -14.06 2.81
C ALA A 87 7.59 -15.18 1.76
N ASP A 88 8.77 -15.78 1.48
CA ASP A 88 9.00 -16.85 0.46
C ASP A 88 8.35 -16.54 -0.89
N GLY A 89 8.51 -15.30 -1.38
CA GLY A 89 7.92 -14.86 -2.65
C GLY A 89 6.39 -14.74 -2.67
N LYS A 90 5.72 -14.86 -1.51
CA LYS A 90 4.27 -14.67 -1.36
C LYS A 90 3.95 -13.28 -0.84
N GLN A 91 2.70 -12.88 -0.98
CA GLN A 91 2.25 -11.63 -0.38
C GLN A 91 2.41 -11.68 1.15
N ALA A 92 3.02 -10.63 1.71
CA ALA A 92 3.29 -10.56 3.13
C ALA A 92 3.27 -9.12 3.66
N ILE A 93 3.00 -9.01 4.96
CA ILE A 93 3.26 -7.83 5.78
C ILE A 93 4.46 -8.20 6.65
N CYS A 94 5.57 -7.47 6.47
CA CYS A 94 6.84 -7.77 7.11
C CYS A 94 7.24 -6.64 8.06
N PHE A 95 7.65 -6.99 9.26
CA PHE A 95 8.26 -6.08 10.24
C PHE A 95 9.76 -6.32 10.23
N VAL A 96 10.56 -5.27 9.96
CA VAL A 96 12.00 -5.37 9.76
C VAL A 96 12.74 -4.45 10.73
N MET A 97 13.63 -5.01 11.54
CA MET A 97 14.49 -4.23 12.42
C MET A 97 15.65 -3.64 11.64
N GLU A 98 15.81 -2.32 11.65
CA GLU A 98 16.95 -1.60 11.06
C GLU A 98 17.62 -0.71 12.11
N LYS A 99 18.88 -1.03 12.48
CA LYS A 99 19.62 -0.26 13.47
C LYS A 99 19.96 1.13 12.96
N GLY A 100 20.02 2.10 13.87
CA GLY A 100 20.48 3.46 13.56
C GLY A 100 19.39 4.43 13.12
N MET A 101 18.15 4.00 12.98
CA MET A 101 17.02 4.90 12.76
C MET A 101 16.67 5.66 14.06
N PRO A 102 16.07 6.87 13.98
CA PRO A 102 15.52 7.56 15.14
C PRO A 102 14.59 6.66 15.96
N LYS A 103 14.46 6.92 17.26
CA LYS A 103 13.65 6.08 18.16
C LYS A 103 12.21 5.91 17.70
N GLU A 104 11.61 6.96 17.15
CA GLU A 104 10.25 7.00 16.64
C GLU A 104 10.18 6.92 15.11
N GLY A 105 11.35 6.90 14.46
CA GLY A 105 11.47 6.83 13.01
C GLY A 105 11.02 5.48 12.44
N TYR A 106 10.36 5.56 11.29
CA TYR A 106 9.94 4.39 10.53
C TYR A 106 10.04 4.64 9.02
N LYS A 107 10.14 3.53 8.27
CA LYS A 107 9.91 3.47 6.84
C LYS A 107 8.74 2.53 6.59
N LEU A 108 7.81 2.93 5.73
CA LEU A 108 6.71 2.09 5.27
C LEU A 108 6.79 1.99 3.75
N SER A 109 7.03 0.78 3.26
CA SER A 109 7.02 0.48 1.83
C SER A 109 5.85 -0.42 1.50
N VAL A 110 5.04 -0.02 0.54
CA VAL A 110 3.91 -0.78 0.02
C VAL A 110 4.11 -1.03 -1.47
N THR A 111 4.15 -2.28 -1.85
CA THR A 111 4.16 -2.77 -3.23
C THR A 111 2.96 -3.68 -3.46
N SER A 112 2.74 -4.19 -4.67
CA SER A 112 1.69 -5.18 -4.93
C SER A 112 1.88 -6.51 -4.19
N ASN A 113 3.10 -6.81 -3.74
CA ASN A 113 3.45 -8.09 -3.11
C ASN A 113 3.83 -7.99 -1.64
N LEU A 114 4.38 -6.86 -1.21
CA LEU A 114 4.89 -6.69 0.14
C LEU A 114 4.43 -5.35 0.74
N ILE A 115 4.05 -5.40 2.01
CA ILE A 115 4.04 -4.25 2.91
C ILE A 115 5.20 -4.48 3.87
N THR A 116 6.12 -3.52 3.95
CA THR A 116 7.26 -3.59 4.87
C THR A 116 7.23 -2.39 5.81
N VAL A 117 7.18 -2.66 7.10
CA VAL A 117 7.35 -1.66 8.16
C VAL A 117 8.75 -1.84 8.73
N THR A 118 9.59 -0.82 8.57
CA THR A 118 10.99 -0.86 9.04
C THR A 118 11.19 0.19 10.13
N ALA A 119 11.78 -0.20 11.25
CA ALA A 119 12.10 0.70 12.34
C ALA A 119 13.25 0.13 13.20
N SER A 120 13.82 0.96 14.07
CA SER A 120 14.86 0.53 15.03
C SER A 120 14.31 0.16 16.41
N GLN A 121 13.12 0.64 16.74
CA GLN A 121 12.50 0.53 18.07
C GLN A 121 10.99 0.26 17.94
N PRO A 122 10.32 -0.31 18.96
CA PRO A 122 8.90 -0.55 18.97
C PRO A 122 8.04 0.68 18.65
N ASN A 123 8.46 1.88 19.13
CA ASN A 123 7.77 3.15 18.84
C ASN A 123 7.65 3.41 17.33
N GLY A 124 8.75 3.23 16.57
CA GLY A 124 8.72 3.43 15.13
C GLY A 124 7.79 2.44 14.42
N PHE A 125 7.77 1.16 14.84
CA PHE A 125 6.82 0.19 14.32
C PHE A 125 5.38 0.58 14.62
N PHE A 126 5.10 1.08 15.82
CA PHE A 126 3.78 1.59 16.19
C PHE A 126 3.33 2.71 15.25
N TYR A 127 4.17 3.73 15.02
CA TYR A 127 3.84 4.83 14.12
C TYR A 127 3.69 4.37 12.66
N GLY A 128 4.55 3.46 12.20
CA GLY A 128 4.41 2.87 10.87
C GLY A 128 3.08 2.13 10.68
N VAL A 129 2.61 1.40 11.70
CA VAL A 129 1.30 0.74 11.67
C VAL A 129 0.15 1.76 11.73
N GLN A 130 0.28 2.86 12.51
CA GLN A 130 -0.73 3.93 12.50
C GLN A 130 -0.84 4.58 11.12
N THR A 131 0.29 4.78 10.44
CA THR A 131 0.31 5.27 9.06
C THR A 131 -0.34 4.28 8.08
N LEU A 132 -0.06 2.99 8.23
CA LEU A 132 -0.70 1.94 7.44
C LEU A 132 -2.23 1.93 7.65
N PHE A 133 -2.72 2.13 8.87
CA PHE A 133 -4.15 2.26 9.13
C PHE A 133 -4.79 3.44 8.38
N GLN A 134 -4.09 4.55 8.22
CA GLN A 134 -4.59 5.70 7.47
C GLN A 134 -4.59 5.49 5.95
N LEU A 135 -3.78 4.56 5.43
CA LEU A 135 -3.78 4.16 4.03
C LEU A 135 -4.86 3.11 3.70
N LEU A 136 -5.32 2.39 4.71
CA LEU A 136 -6.41 1.42 4.58
C LEU A 136 -7.77 2.13 4.42
N PRO A 137 -8.78 1.46 3.86
CA PRO A 137 -10.15 1.96 3.87
C PRO A 137 -10.59 2.36 5.28
N THR A 138 -11.34 3.45 5.41
CA THR A 138 -11.79 4.00 6.70
C THR A 138 -12.59 2.99 7.54
N ALA A 139 -13.16 1.96 6.91
CA ALA A 139 -13.81 0.84 7.57
C ALA A 139 -12.89 0.08 8.56
N ILE A 140 -11.54 0.25 8.46
CA ILE A 140 -10.58 -0.32 9.43
C ILE A 140 -10.82 0.17 10.85
N TYR A 141 -11.40 1.36 11.03
CA TYR A 141 -11.76 1.93 12.33
C TYR A 141 -13.15 1.47 12.82
N GLY A 142 -13.84 0.66 12.01
CA GLY A 142 -15.15 0.10 12.34
C GLY A 142 -15.12 -0.87 13.53
N LYS A 143 -16.33 -1.24 14.01
CA LYS A 143 -16.51 -2.17 15.12
C LYS A 143 -17.06 -3.53 14.67
N GLN A 144 -17.28 -3.70 13.37
CA GLN A 144 -17.90 -4.89 12.78
C GLN A 144 -17.36 -5.17 11.39
N LEU A 145 -17.57 -6.38 10.93
CA LEU A 145 -17.19 -6.85 9.60
C LEU A 145 -17.93 -6.08 8.50
N ASP A 146 -17.17 -5.54 7.54
CA ASP A 146 -17.69 -4.98 6.29
C ASP A 146 -17.13 -5.74 5.07
N LYS A 147 -17.98 -6.59 4.48
CA LYS A 147 -17.65 -7.41 3.31
C LYS A 147 -17.74 -6.66 1.98
N LYS A 148 -18.24 -5.42 1.98
CA LYS A 148 -18.44 -4.62 0.76
C LYS A 148 -17.24 -3.75 0.43
N VAL A 149 -16.29 -3.64 1.36
CA VAL A 149 -15.09 -2.83 1.22
C VAL A 149 -14.05 -3.58 0.40
N ASP A 150 -13.45 -2.88 -0.54
CA ASP A 150 -12.25 -3.33 -1.22
C ASP A 150 -11.03 -3.10 -0.29
N TRP A 151 -10.57 -4.18 0.34
CA TRP A 151 -9.48 -4.15 1.28
C TRP A 151 -8.14 -4.15 0.57
N SER A 152 -7.70 -2.97 0.15
CA SER A 152 -6.41 -2.78 -0.50
C SER A 152 -5.69 -1.53 0.02
N VAL A 153 -4.38 -1.48 -0.17
CA VAL A 153 -3.51 -0.36 0.22
C VAL A 153 -2.81 0.16 -1.04
N PRO A 154 -2.84 1.48 -1.33
CA PRO A 154 -2.11 2.03 -2.47
C PRO A 154 -0.60 1.84 -2.29
N ALA A 155 0.11 1.58 -3.40
CA ALA A 155 1.55 1.43 -3.37
C ALA A 155 2.23 2.76 -3.11
N VAL A 156 3.14 2.80 -2.12
CA VAL A 156 3.76 4.03 -1.63
C VAL A 156 5.05 3.73 -0.88
N GLU A 157 5.96 4.68 -0.84
CA GLU A 157 7.06 4.72 0.11
C GLU A 157 6.91 5.93 1.03
N ILE A 158 6.99 5.71 2.31
CA ILE A 158 6.87 6.73 3.35
C ILE A 158 8.06 6.60 4.29
N GLU A 159 8.64 7.74 4.63
CA GLU A 159 9.65 7.84 5.68
C GLU A 159 9.28 9.00 6.61
N ASP A 160 9.29 8.72 7.90
CA ASP A 160 8.96 9.70 8.93
C ASP A 160 9.74 9.45 10.22
N ALA A 161 9.85 10.52 11.01
CA ALA A 161 10.42 10.52 12.36
C ALA A 161 9.69 11.61 13.15
N PRO A 162 8.49 11.30 13.69
CA PRO A 162 7.67 12.25 14.42
C PRO A 162 8.33 12.75 15.71
#